data_aa805333c5443e1fed63592bfb830e89
#
_entry.id   aa805333c5443e1fed63592bfb830e89
#
_cell.length_a   1.000
_cell.length_b   1.000
_cell.length_c   1.000
_cell.angle_alpha   90.00
_cell.angle_beta   90.00
_cell.angle_gamma   90.00
#
_symmetry.space_group_name_H-M   'P 1'
#
loop_
_entity.id
_entity.type
_entity.pdbx_description
1 polymer ?
#
loop_
_entity_poly.entity_id
_entity_poly.type
_entity_poly.pdbx_seq_one_letter_code
_entity_poly.pdbx_strand_id
1 'polypeptide(L)'
;GVVAVVEGHDPVEVARAALLDGNGAGPHPSRTSGAGAHLVQLESRLRLDAMDGEPVGGELLRRRRGGTRGWLKIQDGCDRKCSFCATRLARGPSRSRPPGELVREAGLLAGNHPELVLTGIHIGHYGRDLEETSTLAHVLERLLEEVPRVRFRVGSIEATEVEDRLLALIQESGGRLAPHLHMPMQSGSDPVLRRMRRWHTREMYRRRALEIAERIPGLGLGADIITGFPGEDEGDHAGTRSLVEELPFTYLHVFPYSPRDGTPAVDLPDPVPQRIA
;
A
#
# COMPACT_ATOMS: atom_id res chain seq x y z
N GLY A 1 12.10 21.77 -2.77
CA GLY A 1 11.04 22.69 -3.14
C GLY A 1 10.19 22.08 -4.25
N VAL A 2 8.94 22.50 -4.40
CA VAL A 2 8.08 22.10 -5.51
C VAL A 2 8.62 22.75 -6.78
N VAL A 3 8.99 21.98 -7.78
CA VAL A 3 9.63 22.47 -9.01
C VAL A 3 8.59 22.74 -10.10
N ALA A 4 7.53 21.96 -10.13
CA ALA A 4 6.40 22.18 -11.02
C ALA A 4 5.10 21.63 -10.41
N VAL A 5 3.98 22.26 -10.75
CA VAL A 5 2.63 21.76 -10.45
C VAL A 5 1.97 21.46 -11.79
N VAL A 6 1.59 20.21 -12.01
CA VAL A 6 0.88 19.77 -13.20
C VAL A 6 -0.60 19.65 -12.84
N GLU A 7 -1.44 20.46 -13.47
CA GLU A 7 -2.90 20.35 -13.33
C GLU A 7 -3.42 19.25 -14.25
N GLY A 8 -3.93 18.18 -13.62
CA GLY A 8 -4.47 17.03 -14.33
C GLY A 8 -3.62 15.77 -14.22
N HIS A 9 -4.12 14.70 -14.80
CA HIS A 9 -3.47 13.37 -14.75
C HIS A 9 -2.88 12.96 -16.12
N ASP A 10 -2.49 13.92 -16.95
CA ASP A 10 -1.78 13.57 -18.17
C ASP A 10 -0.38 13.07 -17.82
N PRO A 11 -0.11 11.77 -17.98
CA PRO A 11 1.19 11.17 -17.65
C PRO A 11 2.33 11.74 -18.49
N VAL A 12 2.04 12.33 -19.65
CA VAL A 12 3.03 12.97 -20.51
C VAL A 12 3.44 14.31 -19.93
N GLU A 13 2.50 15.09 -19.40
CA GLU A 13 2.79 16.37 -18.73
C GLU A 13 3.52 16.17 -17.41
N VAL A 14 3.14 15.16 -16.62
CA VAL A 14 3.85 14.79 -15.39
C VAL A 14 5.28 14.35 -15.70
N ALA A 15 5.48 13.52 -16.73
CA ALA A 15 6.82 13.10 -17.14
C ALA A 15 7.64 14.28 -17.69
N ARG A 16 7.04 15.21 -18.42
CA ARG A 16 7.70 16.42 -18.93
C ARG A 16 8.10 17.34 -17.79
N ALA A 17 7.25 17.56 -16.79
CA ALA A 17 7.57 18.35 -15.61
C ALA A 17 8.72 17.74 -14.79
N ALA A 18 8.78 16.42 -14.67
CA ALA A 18 9.85 15.69 -13.98
C ALA A 18 11.20 15.72 -14.74
N LEU A 19 11.18 15.91 -16.06
CA LEU A 19 12.38 15.94 -16.90
C LEU A 19 12.98 17.35 -17.02
N LEU A 20 12.27 18.40 -16.63
CA LEU A 20 12.75 19.80 -16.70
C LEU A 20 13.83 20.14 -15.67
N ASP A 21 14.11 19.26 -14.71
CA ASP A 21 15.13 19.46 -13.66
C ASP A 21 16.57 19.12 -14.09
N GLY A 22 16.80 18.77 -15.33
CA GLY A 22 18.11 18.28 -15.80
C GLY A 22 19.09 19.32 -16.33
N ASN A 23 18.69 20.50 -16.77
CA ASN A 23 19.60 21.60 -17.19
C ASN A 23 18.80 22.80 -17.70
N GLY A 24 18.76 23.88 -16.95
CA GLY A 24 18.30 25.14 -17.48
C GLY A 24 17.91 26.16 -16.40
N ALA A 25 18.82 27.09 -16.14
CA ALA A 25 18.52 28.28 -15.36
C ALA A 25 17.42 29.13 -16.05
N GLY A 26 16.19 29.01 -15.55
CA GLY A 26 15.12 29.96 -15.84
C GLY A 26 14.84 30.83 -14.62
N PRO A 27 14.37 32.08 -14.77
CA PRO A 27 14.28 33.05 -13.69
C PRO A 27 13.26 32.59 -12.62
N HIS A 28 13.69 32.60 -11.36
CA HIS A 28 12.85 32.43 -10.20
C HIS A 28 11.72 33.46 -10.19
N PRO A 29 10.44 33.06 -10.03
CA PRO A 29 9.40 34.02 -9.71
C PRO A 29 9.63 34.54 -8.29
N SER A 30 9.63 35.85 -8.15
CA SER A 30 9.80 36.59 -6.90
C SER A 30 8.78 36.17 -5.87
N ARG A 31 9.26 35.97 -4.63
CA ARG A 31 8.44 35.77 -3.44
C ARG A 31 7.53 36.99 -3.24
N THR A 32 6.25 36.87 -3.50
CA THR A 32 5.23 37.74 -2.92
C THR A 32 4.65 37.04 -1.69
N SER A 33 4.86 37.70 -0.55
CA SER A 33 4.27 37.34 0.73
C SER A 33 2.75 37.55 0.69
N GLY A 34 2.00 36.57 1.12
CA GLY A 34 0.61 36.72 1.55
C GLY A 34 -0.41 36.15 0.56
N ALA A 35 -0.84 34.95 0.83
CA ALA A 35 -2.20 34.43 0.70
C ALA A 35 -2.13 32.93 0.95
N GLY A 36 -3.10 32.41 1.68
CA GLY A 36 -3.15 31.05 2.18
C GLY A 36 -2.85 30.01 1.13
N ALA A 37 -2.22 28.94 1.58
CA ALA A 37 -2.09 27.74 0.80
C ALA A 37 -3.50 27.33 0.33
N HIS A 38 -3.82 27.67 -0.91
CA HIS A 38 -4.91 27.00 -1.60
C HIS A 38 -4.47 25.55 -1.70
N LEU A 39 -4.98 24.74 -0.78
CA LEU A 39 -5.16 23.34 -1.04
C LEU A 39 -5.77 23.25 -2.43
N VAL A 40 -5.02 22.74 -3.38
CA VAL A 40 -5.60 22.22 -4.59
C VAL A 40 -6.53 21.12 -4.08
N GLN A 41 -7.78 21.48 -3.89
CA GLN A 41 -8.85 20.52 -3.80
C GLN A 41 -8.76 19.79 -5.13
N LEU A 42 -8.04 18.66 -5.12
CA LEU A 42 -8.19 17.65 -6.15
C LEU A 42 -9.69 17.35 -6.11
N GLU A 43 -10.43 18.04 -6.96
CA GLU A 43 -11.82 17.72 -7.15
C GLU A 43 -11.85 16.26 -7.53
N SER A 44 -12.29 15.44 -6.61
CA SER A 44 -12.52 14.00 -6.74
C SER A 44 -13.66 13.71 -7.76
N ARG A 45 -13.97 14.68 -8.58
CA ARG A 45 -14.81 14.60 -9.77
C ARG A 45 -14.02 14.39 -11.05
N LEU A 46 -12.92 13.70 -10.98
CA LEU A 46 -12.47 12.96 -12.14
C LEU A 46 -13.54 11.90 -12.36
N ARG A 47 -14.27 12.10 -13.42
CA ARG A 47 -15.33 11.24 -13.91
C ARG A 47 -14.85 9.80 -13.79
N LEU A 48 -15.41 9.07 -12.85
CA LEU A 48 -15.29 7.61 -12.75
C LEU A 48 -15.65 6.96 -14.10
N ASP A 49 -16.42 7.63 -14.92
CA ASP A 49 -16.90 7.22 -16.25
C ASP A 49 -15.81 7.17 -17.33
N ALA A 50 -14.64 7.78 -17.11
CA ALA A 50 -13.52 7.72 -18.06
C ALA A 50 -12.48 6.64 -17.73
N MET A 51 -12.70 5.87 -16.66
CA MET A 51 -11.83 4.75 -16.27
C MET A 51 -12.35 3.39 -16.76
N ASP A 52 -13.40 3.38 -17.55
CA ASP A 52 -13.90 2.17 -18.20
C ASP A 52 -12.92 1.75 -19.31
N GLY A 53 -12.00 0.84 -18.97
CA GLY A 53 -11.26 0.06 -19.92
C GLY A 53 -9.74 0.10 -19.92
N GLU A 54 -9.06 1.10 -19.36
CA GLU A 54 -7.60 1.07 -19.25
C GLU A 54 -7.17 0.96 -17.78
N PRO A 55 -6.35 -0.05 -17.41
CA PRO A 55 -5.78 -0.12 -16.08
C PRO A 55 -4.92 1.11 -15.85
N VAL A 56 -5.21 1.90 -14.81
CA VAL A 56 -4.41 3.08 -14.44
C VAL A 56 -2.95 2.67 -14.32
N GLY A 57 -2.11 3.14 -15.26
CA GLY A 57 -0.70 2.77 -15.33
C GLY A 57 -0.38 1.53 -16.18
N GLY A 58 -1.33 0.83 -16.77
CA GLY A 58 -1.08 -0.36 -17.57
C GLY A 58 -0.09 -0.13 -18.71
N GLU A 59 -0.21 0.97 -19.44
CA GLU A 59 0.73 1.32 -20.51
C GLU A 59 2.10 1.77 -19.98
N LEU A 60 2.13 2.50 -18.86
CA LEU A 60 3.38 2.92 -18.21
C LEU A 60 4.12 1.70 -17.61
N LEU A 61 3.39 0.74 -17.06
CA LEU A 61 3.93 -0.51 -16.53
C LEU A 61 4.46 -1.42 -17.67
N ARG A 62 3.75 -1.46 -18.80
CA ARG A 62 4.23 -2.15 -20.02
C ARG A 62 5.53 -1.54 -20.59
N ARG A 63 5.76 -0.24 -20.38
CA ARG A 63 6.95 0.49 -20.87
C ARG A 63 8.16 0.38 -19.95
N ARG A 64 8.05 -0.10 -18.73
CA ARG A 64 9.20 -0.41 -17.86
C ARG A 64 9.95 -1.63 -18.39
N ARG A 65 10.58 -1.47 -19.53
CA ARG A 65 11.53 -2.44 -20.07
C ARG A 65 12.75 -2.46 -19.15
N GLY A 66 12.95 -3.54 -18.40
CA GLY A 66 14.17 -3.77 -17.62
C GLY A 66 13.99 -4.08 -16.14
N GLY A 67 12.79 -4.04 -15.58
CA GLY A 67 12.51 -4.52 -14.22
C GLY A 67 12.22 -6.03 -14.21
N THR A 68 12.85 -6.78 -13.30
CA THR A 68 12.51 -8.20 -13.09
C THR A 68 11.09 -8.41 -12.58
N ARG A 69 10.50 -7.40 -11.94
CA ARG A 69 9.13 -7.45 -11.39
C ARG A 69 8.16 -6.58 -12.17
N GLY A 70 7.03 -7.17 -12.55
CA GLY A 70 5.85 -6.45 -13.01
C GLY A 70 4.87 -6.17 -11.88
N TRP A 71 4.02 -5.18 -12.05
CA TRP A 71 3.00 -4.79 -11.06
C TRP A 71 1.62 -5.08 -11.62
N LEU A 72 0.87 -5.92 -10.91
CA LEU A 72 -0.53 -6.22 -11.22
C LEU A 72 -1.41 -5.53 -10.18
N LYS A 73 -2.02 -4.41 -10.54
CA LYS A 73 -2.94 -3.69 -9.66
C LYS A 73 -4.28 -4.42 -9.65
N ILE A 74 -4.63 -5.01 -8.50
CA ILE A 74 -5.86 -5.78 -8.35
C ILE A 74 -7.00 -4.99 -7.71
N GLN A 75 -6.68 -3.90 -6.98
CA GLN A 75 -7.63 -3.14 -6.18
C GLN A 75 -7.16 -1.71 -5.99
N ASP A 76 -8.07 -0.75 -5.83
CA ASP A 76 -7.81 0.66 -5.50
C ASP A 76 -8.80 1.17 -4.44
N GLY A 77 -8.44 2.29 -3.79
CA GLY A 77 -9.25 2.87 -2.73
C GLY A 77 -9.27 2.05 -1.43
N CYS A 78 -9.93 2.56 -0.39
CA CYS A 78 -9.98 1.90 0.93
C CYS A 78 -11.16 2.41 1.74
N ASP A 79 -11.90 1.49 2.40
CA ASP A 79 -13.02 1.82 3.27
C ASP A 79 -12.63 2.03 4.72
N ARG A 80 -11.38 1.74 5.08
CA ARG A 80 -10.85 1.93 6.44
C ARG A 80 -10.71 3.41 6.77
N LYS A 81 -10.83 3.73 8.07
CA LYS A 81 -10.81 5.10 8.59
C LYS A 81 -9.63 5.32 9.53
N CYS A 82 -8.45 4.81 9.17
CA CYS A 82 -7.23 5.06 9.93
C CYS A 82 -7.02 6.57 10.09
N SER A 83 -6.73 7.03 11.32
CA SER A 83 -6.70 8.46 11.63
C SER A 83 -5.58 9.24 10.95
N PHE A 84 -4.52 8.57 10.51
CA PHE A 84 -3.33 9.15 9.87
C PHE A 84 -3.35 9.09 8.35
N CYS A 85 -4.28 8.33 7.75
CA CYS A 85 -4.17 7.95 6.33
C CYS A 85 -5.07 8.81 5.45
N ALA A 86 -4.48 9.52 4.50
CA ALA A 86 -5.18 10.33 3.51
C ALA A 86 -5.66 9.52 2.28
N THR A 87 -5.37 8.22 2.22
CA THR A 87 -5.66 7.40 1.03
C THR A 87 -7.13 7.43 0.64
N ARG A 88 -8.03 7.33 1.62
CA ARG A 88 -9.46 7.39 1.35
C ARG A 88 -9.90 8.73 0.76
N LEU A 89 -9.28 9.83 1.22
CA LEU A 89 -9.56 11.17 0.70
C LEU A 89 -9.09 11.30 -0.76
N ALA A 90 -7.93 10.70 -1.05
CA ALA A 90 -7.32 10.81 -2.37
C ALA A 90 -7.87 9.80 -3.39
N ARG A 91 -8.29 8.59 -2.95
CA ARG A 91 -8.65 7.49 -3.85
C ARG A 91 -10.09 6.99 -3.73
N GLY A 92 -10.82 7.45 -2.73
CA GLY A 92 -12.22 7.06 -2.49
C GLY A 92 -12.37 5.64 -1.91
N PRO A 93 -13.57 5.05 -2.06
CA PRO A 93 -13.89 3.72 -1.53
C PRO A 93 -13.11 2.61 -2.24
N SER A 94 -13.15 1.41 -1.65
CA SER A 94 -12.55 0.20 -2.23
C SER A 94 -13.19 -0.14 -3.56
N ARG A 95 -12.35 -0.49 -4.54
CA ARG A 95 -12.75 -0.96 -5.87
C ARG A 95 -11.82 -2.07 -6.32
N SER A 96 -12.38 -3.24 -6.50
CA SER A 96 -11.68 -4.43 -6.98
C SER A 96 -11.83 -4.56 -8.49
N ARG A 97 -10.83 -5.13 -9.14
CA ARG A 97 -10.90 -5.44 -10.55
C ARG A 97 -11.38 -6.89 -10.76
N PRO A 98 -12.21 -7.15 -11.77
CA PRO A 98 -12.71 -8.49 -12.06
C PRO A 98 -11.58 -9.51 -12.29
N PRO A 99 -11.68 -10.75 -11.75
CA PRO A 99 -10.62 -11.75 -11.89
C PRO A 99 -10.22 -12.05 -13.34
N GLY A 100 -11.18 -12.10 -14.27
CA GLY A 100 -10.90 -12.35 -15.67
C GLY A 100 -10.04 -11.27 -16.36
N GLU A 101 -10.16 -10.00 -15.95
CA GLU A 101 -9.30 -8.92 -16.41
C GLU A 101 -7.88 -9.07 -15.88
N LEU A 102 -7.75 -9.43 -14.60
CA LEU A 102 -6.47 -9.64 -13.95
C LEU A 102 -5.70 -10.78 -14.60
N VAL A 103 -6.36 -11.88 -14.94
CA VAL A 103 -5.75 -13.00 -15.66
C VAL A 103 -5.23 -12.56 -17.04
N ARG A 104 -6.04 -11.82 -17.80
CA ARG A 104 -5.61 -11.33 -19.12
C ARG A 104 -4.39 -10.39 -19.00
N GLU A 105 -4.42 -9.45 -18.07
CA GLU A 105 -3.29 -8.53 -17.86
C GLU A 105 -2.05 -9.26 -17.37
N ALA A 106 -2.20 -10.17 -16.40
CA ALA A 106 -1.10 -10.99 -15.90
C ALA A 106 -0.45 -11.80 -17.03
N GLY A 107 -1.23 -12.36 -17.95
CA GLY A 107 -0.72 -13.07 -19.14
C GLY A 107 0.14 -12.17 -20.04
N LEU A 108 -0.27 -10.91 -20.24
CA LEU A 108 0.52 -9.94 -21.00
C LEU A 108 1.82 -9.55 -20.29
N LEU A 109 1.75 -9.32 -18.97
CA LEU A 109 2.90 -8.94 -18.16
C LEU A 109 3.92 -10.09 -18.01
N ALA A 110 3.45 -11.34 -17.94
CA ALA A 110 4.27 -12.54 -17.82
C ALA A 110 5.25 -12.73 -18.99
N GLY A 111 4.95 -12.17 -20.17
CA GLY A 111 5.86 -12.17 -21.31
C GLY A 111 7.15 -11.37 -21.10
N ASN A 112 7.15 -10.42 -20.15
CA ASN A 112 8.27 -9.52 -19.90
C ASN A 112 8.81 -9.57 -18.46
N HIS A 113 8.08 -10.21 -17.55
CA HIS A 113 8.40 -10.22 -16.12
C HIS A 113 8.30 -11.64 -15.54
N PRO A 114 9.38 -12.17 -14.96
CA PRO A 114 9.35 -13.48 -14.29
C PRO A 114 8.61 -13.48 -12.96
N GLU A 115 8.40 -12.31 -12.34
CA GLU A 115 7.62 -12.14 -11.11
C GLU A 115 6.61 -11.00 -11.27
N LEU A 116 5.36 -11.24 -10.83
CA LEU A 116 4.30 -10.23 -10.75
C LEU A 116 3.92 -9.97 -9.31
N VAL A 117 3.92 -8.69 -8.92
CA VAL A 117 3.49 -8.27 -7.60
C VAL A 117 2.04 -7.83 -7.66
N LEU A 118 1.15 -8.54 -6.95
CA LEU A 118 -0.22 -8.12 -6.75
C LEU A 118 -0.23 -6.90 -5.83
N THR A 119 -0.75 -5.80 -6.31
CA THR A 119 -0.75 -4.53 -5.57
C THR A 119 -2.13 -3.91 -5.50
N GLY A 120 -2.35 -3.12 -4.49
CA GLY A 120 -3.56 -2.36 -4.22
C GLY A 120 -3.36 -1.53 -2.97
N ILE A 121 -4.42 -0.86 -2.56
CA ILE A 121 -4.42 -0.05 -1.33
C ILE A 121 -4.82 -0.92 -0.13
N HIS A 122 -5.78 -1.82 -0.32
CA HIS A 122 -6.28 -2.69 0.74
C HIS A 122 -6.67 -4.06 0.15
N ILE A 123 -5.66 -4.81 -0.27
CA ILE A 123 -5.85 -6.05 -1.02
C ILE A 123 -6.54 -7.17 -0.23
N GLY A 124 -6.48 -7.14 1.11
CA GLY A 124 -7.21 -8.08 1.96
C GLY A 124 -8.75 -7.93 1.89
N HIS A 125 -9.24 -6.81 1.32
CA HIS A 125 -10.67 -6.60 1.05
C HIS A 125 -11.04 -6.86 -0.42
N TYR A 126 -10.09 -7.36 -1.22
CA TYR A 126 -10.35 -7.66 -2.62
C TYR A 126 -11.61 -8.49 -2.82
N GLY A 127 -12.40 -8.09 -3.80
CA GLY A 127 -13.56 -8.82 -4.29
C GLY A 127 -14.86 -8.63 -3.51
N ARG A 128 -14.84 -7.92 -2.38
CA ARG A 128 -16.06 -7.68 -1.58
C ARG A 128 -17.08 -6.77 -2.27
N ASP A 129 -16.62 -5.94 -3.19
CA ASP A 129 -17.38 -4.97 -3.96
C ASP A 129 -17.76 -5.47 -5.36
N LEU A 130 -17.35 -6.69 -5.72
CA LEU A 130 -17.74 -7.32 -6.98
C LEU A 130 -19.12 -7.95 -6.89
N GLU A 131 -19.88 -7.97 -8.00
CA GLU A 131 -21.19 -8.61 -8.10
C GLU A 131 -21.12 -10.11 -7.70
N GLU A 132 -20.11 -10.81 -8.22
CA GLU A 132 -19.74 -12.15 -7.74
C GLU A 132 -18.64 -11.97 -6.70
N THR A 133 -19.03 -12.08 -5.42
CA THR A 133 -18.07 -11.95 -4.31
C THR A 133 -16.89 -12.89 -4.51
N SER A 134 -15.71 -12.32 -4.45
CA SER A 134 -14.44 -13.02 -4.62
C SER A 134 -13.50 -12.72 -3.46
N THR A 135 -12.43 -13.49 -3.33
CA THR A 135 -11.38 -13.26 -2.32
C THR A 135 -10.01 -13.15 -2.98
N LEU A 136 -9.03 -12.65 -2.22
CA LEU A 136 -7.64 -12.63 -2.68
C LEU A 136 -7.14 -14.04 -2.99
N ALA A 137 -7.51 -15.04 -2.19
CA ALA A 137 -7.15 -16.43 -2.43
C ALA A 137 -7.72 -16.94 -3.76
N HIS A 138 -9.00 -16.67 -4.05
CA HIS A 138 -9.64 -17.09 -5.30
C HIS A 138 -8.94 -16.48 -6.54
N VAL A 139 -8.63 -15.19 -6.52
CA VAL A 139 -7.93 -14.59 -7.67
C VAL A 139 -6.51 -15.15 -7.82
N LEU A 140 -5.83 -15.46 -6.73
CA LEU A 140 -4.51 -16.11 -6.77
C LEU A 140 -4.57 -17.53 -7.32
N GLU A 141 -5.59 -18.33 -6.96
CA GLU A 141 -5.83 -19.66 -7.54
C GLU A 141 -5.94 -19.56 -9.06
N ARG A 142 -6.82 -18.69 -9.54
CA ARG A 142 -6.99 -18.50 -10.98
C ARG A 142 -5.71 -18.03 -11.68
N LEU A 143 -4.97 -17.09 -11.08
CA LEU A 143 -3.70 -16.64 -11.62
C LEU A 143 -2.65 -17.75 -11.67
N LEU A 144 -2.59 -18.60 -10.64
CA LEU A 144 -1.69 -19.77 -10.61
C LEU A 144 -2.04 -20.81 -11.66
N GLU A 145 -3.32 -21.02 -11.95
CA GLU A 145 -3.80 -21.98 -12.96
C GLU A 145 -3.65 -21.44 -14.38
N GLU A 146 -4.14 -20.23 -14.63
CA GLU A 146 -4.31 -19.69 -15.98
C GLU A 146 -3.05 -18.96 -16.52
N VAL A 147 -2.12 -18.53 -15.62
CA VAL A 147 -0.89 -17.82 -16.01
C VAL A 147 0.34 -18.63 -15.58
N PRO A 148 0.71 -19.67 -16.31
CA PRO A 148 1.89 -20.48 -16.00
C PRO A 148 3.19 -19.70 -16.23
N ARG A 149 4.30 -20.18 -15.64
CA ARG A 149 5.67 -19.68 -15.84
C ARG A 149 5.97 -18.30 -15.23
N VAL A 150 5.10 -17.76 -14.39
CA VAL A 150 5.35 -16.53 -13.65
C VAL A 150 5.23 -16.79 -12.15
N ARG A 151 6.02 -16.09 -11.37
CA ARG A 151 5.93 -16.10 -9.92
C ARG A 151 5.04 -14.95 -9.47
N PHE A 152 4.18 -15.19 -8.53
CA PHE A 152 3.36 -14.16 -7.92
C PHE A 152 3.90 -13.78 -6.54
N ARG A 153 3.73 -12.53 -6.18
CA ARG A 153 4.01 -12.00 -4.84
C ARG A 153 2.84 -11.16 -4.39
N VAL A 154 2.42 -11.37 -3.15
CA VAL A 154 1.38 -10.55 -2.52
C VAL A 154 2.03 -9.26 -2.00
N GLY A 155 1.38 -8.12 -2.24
CA GLY A 155 1.71 -6.83 -1.63
C GLY A 155 1.33 -6.78 -0.15
N SER A 156 1.15 -5.57 0.40
CA SER A 156 0.81 -5.40 1.81
C SER A 156 -0.60 -5.91 2.12
N ILE A 157 -0.72 -6.76 3.14
CA ILE A 157 -1.99 -7.33 3.62
C ILE A 157 -2.05 -7.23 5.14
N GLU A 158 -3.21 -6.91 5.68
CA GLU A 158 -3.39 -6.84 7.13
C GLU A 158 -3.30 -8.24 7.78
N ALA A 159 -2.63 -8.35 8.91
CA ALA A 159 -2.44 -9.63 9.59
C ALA A 159 -3.76 -10.38 9.85
N THR A 160 -4.82 -9.64 10.18
CA THR A 160 -6.16 -10.21 10.44
C THR A 160 -6.91 -10.62 9.17
N GLU A 161 -6.38 -10.32 7.99
CA GLU A 161 -6.99 -10.60 6.68
C GLU A 161 -6.22 -11.66 5.89
N VAL A 162 -5.14 -12.18 6.45
CA VAL A 162 -4.44 -13.34 5.88
C VAL A 162 -5.30 -14.58 6.12
N GLU A 163 -5.93 -15.06 5.04
CA GLU A 163 -6.81 -16.24 5.08
C GLU A 163 -5.99 -17.54 5.10
N ASP A 164 -6.52 -18.60 5.72
CA ASP A 164 -5.87 -19.92 5.72
C ASP A 164 -5.68 -20.48 4.33
N ARG A 165 -6.60 -20.19 3.40
CA ARG A 165 -6.45 -20.59 2.01
C ARG A 165 -5.27 -19.91 1.33
N LEU A 166 -4.99 -18.63 1.62
CA LEU A 166 -3.80 -17.94 1.13
C LEU A 166 -2.51 -18.64 1.63
N LEU A 167 -2.47 -19.03 2.91
CA LEU A 167 -1.33 -19.75 3.46
C LEU A 167 -1.14 -21.11 2.80
N ALA A 168 -2.24 -21.86 2.56
CA ALA A 168 -2.20 -23.11 1.83
C ALA A 168 -1.65 -22.93 0.40
N LEU A 169 -2.09 -21.89 -0.33
CA LEU A 169 -1.58 -21.60 -1.67
C LEU A 169 -0.09 -21.31 -1.69
N ILE A 170 0.44 -20.58 -0.68
CA ILE A 170 1.88 -20.37 -0.56
C ILE A 170 2.62 -21.71 -0.47
N GLN A 171 2.12 -22.64 0.32
CA GLN A 171 2.74 -23.97 0.53
C GLN A 171 2.60 -24.88 -0.71
N GLU A 172 1.41 -24.89 -1.32
CA GLU A 172 1.04 -25.82 -2.43
C GLU A 172 1.58 -25.37 -3.78
N SER A 173 1.89 -24.08 -3.98
CA SER A 173 2.25 -23.51 -5.27
C SER A 173 3.62 -23.93 -5.82
N GLY A 174 4.42 -24.71 -5.08
CA GLY A 174 5.78 -25.06 -5.49
C GLY A 174 6.72 -23.86 -5.67
N GLY A 175 6.50 -22.79 -4.92
CA GLY A 175 7.27 -21.54 -4.97
C GLY A 175 6.80 -20.54 -6.02
N ARG A 176 5.73 -20.86 -6.76
CA ARG A 176 5.11 -19.92 -7.71
C ARG A 176 4.37 -18.78 -7.01
N LEU A 177 3.88 -18.96 -5.80
CA LEU A 177 3.50 -17.88 -4.90
C LEU A 177 4.64 -17.69 -3.91
N ALA A 178 5.21 -16.49 -3.89
CA ALA A 178 6.37 -16.18 -3.04
C ALA A 178 6.03 -16.37 -1.56
N PRO A 179 6.85 -17.08 -0.76
CA PRO A 179 6.67 -17.19 0.69
C PRO A 179 7.10 -15.87 1.34
N HIS A 180 6.27 -14.85 1.15
CA HIS A 180 6.53 -13.50 1.59
C HIS A 180 5.21 -12.82 1.90
N LEU A 181 5.11 -12.22 3.08
CA LEU A 181 4.00 -11.37 3.50
C LEU A 181 4.55 -10.08 4.09
N HIS A 182 3.95 -8.97 3.70
CA HIS A 182 4.17 -7.68 4.32
C HIS A 182 2.89 -7.31 5.07
N MET A 183 2.98 -7.29 6.41
CA MET A 183 1.83 -7.08 7.30
C MET A 183 2.03 -5.79 8.11
N PRO A 184 1.41 -4.66 7.73
CA PRO A 184 1.59 -3.39 8.43
C PRO A 184 1.14 -3.49 9.89
N MET A 185 2.09 -3.36 10.83
CA MET A 185 1.84 -3.39 12.27
C MET A 185 1.44 -2.00 12.80
N GLN A 186 2.08 -0.98 12.28
CA GLN A 186 1.99 0.44 12.62
C GLN A 186 2.52 0.78 14.02
N SER A 187 2.12 0.06 15.06
CA SER A 187 2.61 0.19 16.45
C SER A 187 2.41 -1.10 17.21
N GLY A 188 3.24 -1.34 18.23
CA GLY A 188 3.10 -2.42 19.20
C GLY A 188 2.42 -1.98 20.50
N SER A 189 1.83 -0.77 20.54
CA SER A 189 1.10 -0.21 21.68
C SER A 189 -0.39 -0.13 21.39
N ASP A 190 -1.23 -0.76 22.23
CA ASP A 190 -2.67 -0.69 22.09
C ASP A 190 -3.26 0.73 22.26
N PRO A 191 -2.76 1.59 23.17
CA PRO A 191 -3.13 3.00 23.20
C PRO A 191 -2.89 3.73 21.88
N VAL A 192 -1.71 3.55 21.25
CA VAL A 192 -1.38 4.16 19.96
C VAL A 192 -2.25 3.59 18.85
N LEU A 193 -2.42 2.27 18.78
CA LEU A 193 -3.28 1.61 17.79
C LEU A 193 -4.74 2.12 17.86
N ARG A 194 -5.27 2.36 19.06
CA ARG A 194 -6.61 2.97 19.23
C ARG A 194 -6.66 4.40 18.69
N ARG A 195 -5.66 5.24 18.97
CA ARG A 195 -5.57 6.60 18.40
C ARG A 195 -5.44 6.56 16.87
N MET A 196 -4.70 5.59 16.33
CA MET A 196 -4.58 5.31 14.89
C MET A 196 -5.88 4.78 14.27
N ARG A 197 -6.88 4.43 15.09
CA ARG A 197 -8.12 3.74 14.66
C ARG A 197 -7.84 2.43 13.94
N ARG A 198 -6.85 1.66 14.47
CA ARG A 198 -6.57 0.31 13.98
C ARG A 198 -7.56 -0.68 14.59
N TRP A 199 -7.87 -1.73 13.85
CA TRP A 199 -8.86 -2.76 14.22
C TRP A 199 -8.23 -4.01 14.82
N HIS A 200 -6.92 -4.03 15.00
CA HIS A 200 -6.21 -5.09 15.70
C HIS A 200 -5.58 -4.54 16.98
N THR A 201 -5.35 -5.43 17.92
CA THR A 201 -4.54 -5.18 19.11
C THR A 201 -3.13 -5.75 18.92
N ARG A 202 -2.22 -5.35 19.82
CA ARG A 202 -0.88 -5.92 19.93
C ARG A 202 -0.93 -7.46 19.94
N GLU A 203 -1.77 -8.04 20.81
CA GLU A 203 -1.84 -9.50 20.98
C GLU A 203 -2.46 -10.22 19.77
N MET A 204 -3.46 -9.64 19.14
CA MET A 204 -4.03 -10.19 17.90
C MET A 204 -2.97 -10.25 16.79
N TYR A 205 -2.22 -9.16 16.61
CA TYR A 205 -1.15 -9.10 15.62
C TYR A 205 -0.04 -10.12 15.94
N ARG A 206 0.45 -10.12 17.19
CA ARG A 206 1.48 -11.01 17.68
C ARG A 206 1.13 -12.48 17.41
N ARG A 207 -0.02 -12.91 17.89
CA ARG A 207 -0.49 -14.30 17.72
C ARG A 207 -0.56 -14.69 16.25
N ARG A 208 -1.12 -13.83 15.40
CA ARG A 208 -1.27 -14.15 13.97
C ARG A 208 0.08 -14.19 13.26
N ALA A 209 0.99 -13.30 13.57
CA ALA A 209 2.32 -13.28 12.97
C ALA A 209 3.13 -14.55 13.32
N LEU A 210 3.10 -14.99 14.58
CA LEU A 210 3.75 -16.22 15.02
C LEU A 210 3.13 -17.46 14.36
N GLU A 211 1.81 -17.57 14.34
CA GLU A 211 1.09 -18.67 13.69
C GLU A 211 1.45 -18.79 12.20
N ILE A 212 1.49 -17.66 11.49
CA ILE A 212 1.85 -17.63 10.07
C ILE A 212 3.31 -18.05 9.86
N ALA A 213 4.23 -17.53 10.69
CA ALA A 213 5.65 -17.85 10.60
C ALA A 213 5.94 -19.33 10.91
N GLU A 214 5.23 -19.92 11.88
CA GLU A 214 5.32 -21.35 12.18
C GLU A 214 4.80 -22.21 11.02
N ARG A 215 3.69 -21.79 10.41
CA ARG A 215 3.04 -22.54 9.33
C ARG A 215 3.84 -22.48 8.02
N ILE A 216 4.62 -21.42 7.77
CA ILE A 216 5.39 -21.25 6.52
C ILE A 216 6.88 -21.09 6.88
N PRO A 217 7.64 -22.19 6.98
CA PRO A 217 9.07 -22.11 7.22
C PRO A 217 9.80 -21.32 6.13
N GLY A 218 10.66 -20.38 6.54
CA GLY A 218 11.39 -19.52 5.61
C GLY A 218 10.56 -18.38 5.02
N LEU A 219 9.42 -18.04 5.64
CA LEU A 219 8.63 -16.87 5.26
C LEU A 219 9.46 -15.59 5.38
N GLY A 220 9.47 -14.78 4.32
CA GLY A 220 9.89 -13.38 4.39
C GLY A 220 8.76 -12.55 5.01
N LEU A 221 8.91 -12.18 6.28
CA LEU A 221 7.92 -11.39 7.00
C LEU A 221 8.38 -9.94 7.15
N GLY A 222 7.62 -9.01 6.60
CA GLY A 222 7.88 -7.57 6.73
C GLY A 222 6.74 -6.83 7.43
N ALA A 223 7.05 -5.66 7.98
CA ALA A 223 6.04 -4.75 8.53
C ALA A 223 6.40 -3.28 8.36
N ASP A 224 5.37 -2.43 8.43
CA ASP A 224 5.49 -0.99 8.57
C ASP A 224 5.29 -0.59 10.03
N ILE A 225 6.05 0.40 10.48
CA ILE A 225 5.95 1.00 11.81
C ILE A 225 5.93 2.52 11.64
N ILE A 226 5.04 3.18 12.36
CA ILE A 226 5.02 4.64 12.48
C ILE A 226 5.48 5.00 13.89
N THR A 227 6.56 5.79 13.98
CA THR A 227 7.11 6.32 15.24
C THR A 227 6.71 7.79 15.43
N GLY A 228 6.63 8.23 16.67
CA GLY A 228 6.29 9.63 16.97
C GLY A 228 4.83 9.99 16.66
N PHE A 229 3.93 9.03 16.75
CA PHE A 229 2.50 9.30 16.57
C PHE A 229 1.97 10.19 17.72
N PRO A 230 1.05 11.15 17.47
CA PRO A 230 0.55 12.03 18.53
C PRO A 230 0.09 11.28 19.76
N GLY A 231 0.64 11.65 20.93
CA GLY A 231 0.42 11.01 22.21
C GLY A 231 1.15 9.69 22.43
N GLU A 232 2.09 9.28 21.56
CA GLU A 232 3.01 8.18 21.82
C GLU A 232 4.03 8.61 22.89
N ASP A 233 4.16 7.82 23.96
CA ASP A 233 5.15 8.03 25.01
C ASP A 233 6.28 6.98 24.94
N GLU A 234 7.28 7.10 25.83
CA GLU A 234 8.41 6.17 25.91
C GLU A 234 7.97 4.73 26.21
N GLY A 235 6.88 4.55 26.99
CA GLY A 235 6.32 3.23 27.30
C GLY A 235 5.66 2.60 26.06
N ASP A 236 4.94 3.40 25.29
CA ASP A 236 4.34 2.99 24.01
C ASP A 236 5.41 2.59 22.99
N HIS A 237 6.47 3.41 22.88
CA HIS A 237 7.62 3.12 22.03
C HIS A 237 8.35 1.84 22.47
N ALA A 238 8.63 1.69 23.76
CA ALA A 238 9.25 0.47 24.30
C ALA A 238 8.39 -0.78 24.04
N GLY A 239 7.06 -0.65 24.13
CA GLY A 239 6.11 -1.70 23.76
C GLY A 239 6.23 -2.10 22.29
N THR A 240 6.34 -1.12 21.41
CA THR A 240 6.54 -1.37 19.97
C THR A 240 7.86 -2.09 19.70
N ARG A 241 8.95 -1.61 20.30
CA ARG A 241 10.28 -2.22 20.18
C ARG A 241 10.31 -3.66 20.69
N SER A 242 9.72 -3.91 21.87
CA SER A 242 9.62 -5.26 22.43
C SER A 242 8.90 -6.24 21.49
N LEU A 243 7.82 -5.80 20.81
CA LEU A 243 7.11 -6.65 19.87
C LEU A 243 7.94 -6.93 18.61
N VAL A 244 8.70 -5.94 18.15
CA VAL A 244 9.62 -6.10 17.01
C VAL A 244 10.71 -7.12 17.34
N GLU A 245 11.29 -7.06 18.55
CA GLU A 245 12.33 -7.98 19.01
C GLU A 245 11.80 -9.43 19.17
N GLU A 246 10.51 -9.58 19.46
CA GLU A 246 9.88 -10.88 19.66
C GLU A 246 9.50 -11.57 18.34
N LEU A 247 9.06 -10.80 17.34
CA LEU A 247 8.51 -11.36 16.11
C LEU A 247 9.61 -11.66 15.06
N PRO A 248 9.45 -12.72 14.24
CA PRO A 248 10.46 -13.15 13.27
C PRO A 248 10.44 -12.29 12.00
N PHE A 249 10.51 -10.98 12.15
CA PHE A 249 10.61 -10.08 11.02
C PHE A 249 11.93 -10.24 10.26
N THR A 250 11.87 -10.25 8.96
CA THR A 250 13.05 -10.24 8.08
C THR A 250 13.43 -8.83 7.65
N TYR A 251 12.50 -7.90 7.68
CA TYR A 251 12.73 -6.47 7.43
C TYR A 251 11.59 -5.62 7.99
N LEU A 252 11.88 -4.35 8.20
CA LEU A 252 10.93 -3.35 8.66
C LEU A 252 11.07 -2.08 7.83
N HIS A 253 9.96 -1.40 7.60
CA HIS A 253 9.95 -0.02 7.17
C HIS A 253 9.50 0.84 8.35
N VAL A 254 10.37 1.70 8.82
CA VAL A 254 10.08 2.60 9.93
C VAL A 254 9.92 4.01 9.38
N PHE A 255 8.80 4.64 9.68
CA PHE A 255 8.45 5.97 9.24
C PHE A 255 8.18 6.88 10.44
N PRO A 256 8.81 8.06 10.53
CA PRO A 256 8.33 9.06 11.47
C PRO A 256 6.91 9.50 11.04
N TYR A 257 6.04 9.76 12.03
CA TYR A 257 4.71 10.27 11.74
C TYR A 257 4.80 11.58 10.93
N SER A 258 4.09 11.63 9.83
CA SER A 258 3.99 12.82 8.99
C SER A 258 2.52 13.25 8.90
N PRO A 259 2.16 14.45 9.43
CA PRO A 259 0.81 14.97 9.34
C PRO A 259 0.33 15.03 7.88
N ARG A 260 -0.91 14.64 7.65
CA ARG A 260 -1.58 14.72 6.35
C ARG A 260 -2.85 15.53 6.49
N ASP A 261 -2.94 16.61 5.75
CA ASP A 261 -4.11 17.49 5.78
C ASP A 261 -5.42 16.73 5.58
N GLY A 262 -6.44 17.09 6.33
CA GLY A 262 -7.75 16.45 6.31
C GLY A 262 -7.83 15.09 7.01
N THR A 263 -6.74 14.61 7.63
CA THR A 263 -6.76 13.39 8.45
C THR A 263 -7.00 13.72 9.92
N PRO A 264 -7.77 12.89 10.65
CA PRO A 264 -8.07 13.16 12.08
C PRO A 264 -6.84 13.25 12.99
N ALA A 265 -5.73 12.61 12.61
CA ALA A 265 -4.52 12.59 13.43
C ALA A 265 -3.83 13.96 13.51
N VAL A 266 -4.11 14.89 12.59
CA VAL A 266 -3.57 16.26 12.64
C VAL A 266 -4.04 17.02 13.87
N ASP A 267 -5.28 16.74 14.30
CA ASP A 267 -5.95 17.44 15.41
C ASP A 267 -5.76 16.71 16.76
N LEU A 268 -4.99 15.63 16.80
CA LEU A 268 -4.73 14.91 18.05
C LEU A 268 -3.78 15.72 18.95
N PRO A 269 -4.02 15.70 20.28
CA PRO A 269 -3.13 16.35 21.24
C PRO A 269 -1.78 15.64 21.35
N ASP A 270 -0.85 16.30 22.04
CA ASP A 270 0.45 15.78 22.43
C ASP A 270 1.33 15.33 21.23
N PRO A 271 1.61 16.24 20.29
CA PRO A 271 2.48 15.93 19.17
C PRO A 271 3.90 15.60 19.65
N VAL A 272 4.45 14.49 19.15
CA VAL A 272 5.84 14.12 19.43
C VAL A 272 6.78 14.98 18.58
N PRO A 273 7.79 15.63 19.18
CA PRO A 273 8.76 16.41 18.42
C PRO A 273 9.50 15.55 17.40
N GLN A 274 9.62 16.02 16.17
CA GLN A 274 10.21 15.25 15.04
C GLN A 274 11.66 14.77 15.29
N ARG A 275 12.40 15.44 16.18
CA ARG A 275 13.76 15.01 16.60
C ARG A 275 13.77 13.77 17.51
N ILE A 276 12.61 13.39 18.05
CA ILE A 276 12.42 12.25 18.95
C ILE A 276 11.75 11.09 18.24
N ALA A 277 10.95 11.39 17.20
CA ALA A 277 10.16 10.44 16.43
C ALA A 277 10.99 9.43 15.61
#